data_8ed1406c4666637ab875ed68ce9212fc
#
_entry.id   8ed1406c4666637ab875ed68ce9212fc
#
_cell.length_a   1.000
_cell.length_b   1.000
_cell.length_c   1.000
_cell.angle_alpha   90.00
_cell.angle_beta   90.00
_cell.angle_gamma   90.00
#
_symmetry.space_group_name_H-M   'P 1'
#
loop_
_entity.id
_entity.type
_entity.pdbx_description
1 polymer ?
#
loop_
_entity_poly.entity_id
_entity_poly.type
_entity_poly.pdbx_seq_one_letter_code
_entity_poly.pdbx_strand_id
1 'polypeptide(L)'
;MSTLFVAWQAPSPTRAWFPIGRLDASVNRHDFVFQYTHGALQAQESAGFSPLLAFPEFGRRYEASELFPLFKNRILEPNRKDFAEYLNWLDLDPAHADPIEILSVTGGERQTDSLEVFPQVRKTSDSTISCRFFLHGLRHVSDAARARADALVEEEALQVAIEVNNPATGYAVQLQTNDCHLIGWAPRYLVNDLRAALLERATVTATVRRINRMGAPFARRVLIELQGGVPAGFEPMTSKEYSVLSN
;
A
#
# COMPACT_ATOMS: atom_id res chain seq x y z
N MET A 1 2.66 -16.86 -7.46
CA MET A 1 1.37 -16.43 -6.90
C MET A 1 1.61 -15.20 -6.08
N SER A 2 0.94 -14.11 -6.40
CA SER A 2 1.03 -12.82 -5.69
C SER A 2 -0.21 -12.60 -4.85
N THR A 3 -0.06 -11.96 -3.69
CA THR A 3 -1.18 -11.66 -2.80
C THR A 3 -1.30 -10.15 -2.64
N LEU A 4 -2.50 -9.63 -2.83
CA LEU A 4 -2.86 -8.26 -2.50
C LEU A 4 -3.93 -8.27 -1.41
N PHE A 5 -3.89 -7.28 -0.54
CA PHE A 5 -4.99 -6.96 0.37
C PHE A 5 -5.81 -5.80 -0.15
N VAL A 6 -7.06 -5.76 0.25
CA VAL A 6 -7.96 -4.63 0.03
C VAL A 6 -8.32 -4.06 1.38
N ALA A 7 -8.08 -2.79 1.57
CA ALA A 7 -8.60 -2.09 2.73
C ALA A 7 -9.76 -1.17 2.36
N TRP A 8 -10.60 -0.93 3.34
CA TRP A 8 -11.68 0.03 3.30
C TRP A 8 -11.51 1.07 4.41
N GLN A 9 -11.66 2.33 4.04
CA GLN A 9 -11.68 3.42 5.00
C GLN A 9 -13.13 3.79 5.33
N ALA A 10 -13.46 3.72 6.61
CA ALA A 10 -14.76 4.17 7.11
C ALA A 10 -14.99 5.67 6.83
N PRO A 11 -16.26 6.09 6.66
CA PRO A 11 -16.58 7.50 6.50
C PRO A 11 -16.24 8.32 7.76
N SER A 12 -16.26 9.66 7.60
CA SER A 12 -16.16 10.59 8.73
C SER A 12 -17.27 10.29 9.77
N PRO A 13 -17.03 10.45 11.09
CA PRO A 13 -15.84 11.08 11.69
C PRO A 13 -14.68 10.12 11.95
N THR A 14 -14.91 8.81 12.04
CA THR A 14 -13.88 7.87 12.49
C THR A 14 -12.73 7.70 11.51
N ARG A 15 -13.02 7.65 10.19
CA ARG A 15 -12.05 7.37 9.13
C ARG A 15 -11.15 6.15 9.45
N ALA A 16 -11.65 5.25 10.27
CA ALA A 16 -10.95 4.01 10.62
C ALA A 16 -10.67 3.19 9.36
N TRP A 17 -9.57 2.46 9.35
CA TRP A 17 -9.08 1.74 8.20
C TRP A 17 -9.03 0.24 8.52
N PHE A 18 -9.58 -0.58 7.65
CA PHE A 18 -9.75 -2.01 7.87
C PHE A 18 -9.29 -2.80 6.65
N PRO A 19 -8.41 -3.79 6.79
CA PRO A 19 -8.10 -4.73 5.71
C PRO A 19 -9.28 -5.69 5.55
N ILE A 20 -10.14 -5.45 4.57
CA ILE A 20 -11.40 -6.16 4.41
C ILE A 20 -11.31 -7.40 3.53
N GLY A 21 -10.29 -7.52 2.70
CA GLY A 21 -10.24 -8.62 1.73
C GLY A 21 -8.83 -8.93 1.27
N ARG A 22 -8.69 -10.14 0.73
CA ARG A 22 -7.47 -10.68 0.15
C ARG A 22 -7.73 -11.18 -1.26
N LEU A 23 -6.88 -10.76 -2.19
CA LEU A 23 -6.82 -11.25 -3.56
C LEU A 23 -5.53 -12.06 -3.73
N ASP A 24 -5.67 -13.34 -3.98
CA ASP A 24 -4.59 -14.20 -4.43
C ASP A 24 -4.64 -14.32 -5.95
N ALA A 25 -3.55 -14.02 -6.62
CA ALA A 25 -3.48 -13.95 -8.07
C ALA A 25 -2.30 -14.75 -8.65
N SER A 26 -2.58 -15.52 -9.68
CA SER A 26 -1.59 -16.19 -10.50
C SER A 26 -1.85 -15.83 -11.97
N VAL A 27 -1.30 -14.71 -12.43
CA VAL A 27 -1.56 -14.15 -13.76
C VAL A 27 -1.27 -15.18 -14.87
N ASN A 28 -0.14 -15.88 -14.79
CA ASN A 28 0.25 -16.90 -15.76
C ASN A 28 -0.67 -18.13 -15.81
N ARG A 29 -1.45 -18.38 -14.75
CA ARG A 29 -2.39 -19.51 -14.67
C ARG A 29 -3.84 -19.07 -14.86
N HIS A 30 -4.09 -17.78 -15.06
CA HIS A 30 -5.43 -17.23 -15.11
C HIS A 30 -6.28 -17.65 -13.89
N ASP A 31 -5.68 -17.53 -12.70
CA ASP A 31 -6.30 -17.94 -11.46
C ASP A 31 -6.31 -16.76 -10.48
N PHE A 32 -7.49 -16.29 -10.16
CA PHE A 32 -7.74 -15.15 -9.28
C PHE A 32 -8.77 -15.57 -8.22
N VAL A 33 -8.40 -15.40 -6.96
CA VAL A 33 -9.22 -15.77 -5.82
C VAL A 33 -9.39 -14.58 -4.90
N PHE A 34 -10.62 -14.16 -4.64
CA PHE A 34 -10.94 -13.16 -3.64
C PHE A 34 -11.67 -13.79 -2.45
N GLN A 35 -11.25 -13.43 -1.24
CA GLN A 35 -11.90 -13.78 0.01
C GLN A 35 -11.88 -12.59 0.96
N TYR A 36 -12.94 -12.45 1.75
CA TYR A 36 -12.94 -11.50 2.85
C TYR A 36 -12.02 -11.94 3.97
N THR A 37 -11.51 -10.99 4.71
CA THR A 37 -10.69 -11.20 5.90
C THR A 37 -11.51 -10.92 7.17
N HIS A 38 -10.98 -11.29 8.34
CA HIS A 38 -11.59 -10.93 9.62
C HIS A 38 -11.72 -9.42 9.82
N GLY A 39 -10.87 -8.62 9.18
CA GLY A 39 -11.00 -7.17 9.14
C GLY A 39 -12.32 -6.68 8.55
N ALA A 40 -12.96 -7.45 7.64
CA ALA A 40 -14.27 -7.10 7.11
C ALA A 40 -15.38 -7.22 8.18
N LEU A 41 -15.32 -8.24 9.04
CA LEU A 41 -16.26 -8.38 10.17
C LEU A 41 -16.05 -7.28 11.20
N GLN A 42 -14.80 -6.91 11.50
CA GLN A 42 -14.49 -5.79 12.38
C GLN A 42 -15.03 -4.48 11.81
N ALA A 43 -14.87 -4.27 10.49
CA ALA A 43 -15.40 -3.09 9.79
C ALA A 43 -16.95 -3.06 9.83
N GLN A 44 -17.60 -4.20 9.68
CA GLN A 44 -19.06 -4.32 9.79
C GLN A 44 -19.54 -3.94 11.20
N GLU A 45 -18.92 -4.53 12.22
CA GLU A 45 -19.31 -4.34 13.61
C GLU A 45 -19.05 -2.90 14.11
N SER A 46 -17.89 -2.32 13.78
CA SER A 46 -17.46 -1.04 14.34
C SER A 46 -17.77 0.17 13.47
N ALA A 47 -18.00 -0.01 12.17
CA ALA A 47 -18.16 1.09 11.22
C ALA A 47 -19.27 0.88 10.17
N GLY A 48 -20.06 -0.18 10.26
CA GLY A 48 -21.21 -0.44 9.38
C GLY A 48 -20.82 -0.83 7.95
N PHE A 49 -19.64 -1.41 7.75
CA PHE A 49 -19.25 -1.92 6.44
C PHE A 49 -20.23 -2.99 5.95
N SER A 50 -20.62 -2.90 4.69
CA SER A 50 -21.42 -3.92 4.02
C SER A 50 -20.59 -4.60 2.92
N PRO A 51 -20.88 -5.89 2.60
CA PRO A 51 -20.20 -6.58 1.53
C PRO A 51 -20.16 -5.77 0.23
N LEU A 52 -19.09 -5.88 -0.49
CA LEU A 52 -18.92 -5.23 -1.80
C LEU A 52 -19.92 -5.81 -2.80
N LEU A 53 -20.50 -4.99 -3.67
CA LEU A 53 -21.46 -5.46 -4.68
C LEU A 53 -20.90 -6.57 -5.57
N ALA A 54 -19.59 -6.53 -5.86
CA ALA A 54 -18.92 -7.59 -6.62
C ALA A 54 -18.75 -8.90 -5.84
N PHE A 55 -18.84 -8.86 -4.50
CA PHE A 55 -18.62 -9.98 -3.58
C PHE A 55 -19.64 -9.95 -2.45
N PRO A 56 -20.92 -10.31 -2.69
CA PRO A 56 -22.02 -10.03 -1.77
C PRO A 56 -22.05 -10.88 -0.49
N GLU A 57 -21.22 -11.91 -0.36
CA GLU A 57 -21.24 -12.84 0.78
C GLU A 57 -19.87 -12.90 1.45
N PHE A 58 -19.79 -12.63 2.77
CA PHE A 58 -18.52 -12.62 3.52
C PHE A 58 -17.79 -13.95 3.55
N GLY A 59 -18.48 -15.06 3.77
CA GLY A 59 -17.87 -16.39 3.91
C GLY A 59 -17.53 -17.07 2.59
N ARG A 60 -17.92 -16.47 1.46
CA ARG A 60 -17.73 -17.10 0.16
C ARG A 60 -16.34 -16.86 -0.41
N ARG A 61 -15.75 -17.92 -0.97
CA ARG A 61 -14.57 -17.86 -1.82
C ARG A 61 -15.00 -17.56 -3.26
N TYR A 62 -14.50 -16.49 -3.84
CA TYR A 62 -14.79 -16.08 -5.21
C TYR A 62 -13.59 -16.40 -6.10
N GLU A 63 -13.86 -17.10 -7.20
CA GLU A 63 -12.82 -17.56 -8.15
C GLU A 63 -13.14 -17.06 -9.55
N ALA A 64 -12.12 -16.68 -10.30
CA ALA A 64 -12.25 -16.25 -11.69
C ALA A 64 -10.98 -16.56 -12.49
N SER A 65 -11.14 -16.75 -13.80
CA SER A 65 -10.03 -16.90 -14.75
C SER A 65 -9.48 -15.55 -15.24
N GLU A 66 -10.17 -14.45 -14.94
CA GLU A 66 -9.73 -13.09 -15.21
C GLU A 66 -9.74 -12.25 -13.94
N LEU A 67 -8.93 -11.19 -13.93
CA LEU A 67 -8.93 -10.23 -12.83
C LEU A 67 -10.33 -9.60 -12.68
N PHE A 68 -10.90 -9.69 -11.47
CA PHE A 68 -12.23 -9.17 -11.19
C PHE A 68 -12.36 -7.69 -11.58
N PRO A 69 -13.53 -7.27 -12.09
CA PRO A 69 -13.75 -5.88 -12.52
C PRO A 69 -13.43 -4.83 -11.45
N LEU A 70 -13.66 -5.17 -10.17
CA LEU A 70 -13.29 -4.30 -9.05
C LEU A 70 -11.82 -3.86 -9.10
N PHE A 71 -10.92 -4.76 -9.45
CA PHE A 71 -9.48 -4.50 -9.53
C PHE A 71 -9.07 -3.99 -10.90
N LYS A 72 -9.58 -4.62 -11.97
CA LYS A 72 -9.27 -4.25 -13.36
C LYS A 72 -9.56 -2.77 -13.63
N ASN A 73 -10.70 -2.28 -13.14
CA ASN A 73 -11.12 -0.89 -13.32
C ASN A 73 -10.29 0.13 -12.53
N ARG A 74 -9.32 -0.29 -11.72
CA ARG A 74 -8.39 0.56 -10.95
C ARG A 74 -7.04 0.75 -11.65
N ILE A 75 -6.85 0.10 -12.77
CA ILE A 75 -5.66 0.17 -13.58
C ILE A 75 -5.95 1.03 -14.80
N LEU A 76 -4.98 1.82 -15.22
CA LEU A 76 -5.07 2.57 -16.46
C LEU A 76 -5.12 1.60 -17.66
N GLU A 77 -6.02 1.86 -18.61
CA GLU A 77 -6.18 1.00 -19.78
C GLU A 77 -4.89 0.97 -20.64
N PRO A 78 -4.37 -0.21 -21.01
CA PRO A 78 -3.11 -0.35 -21.75
C PRO A 78 -3.08 0.32 -23.13
N ASN A 79 -4.26 0.52 -23.75
CA ASN A 79 -4.39 1.15 -25.07
C ASN A 79 -4.32 2.70 -25.01
N ARG A 80 -4.23 3.29 -23.84
CA ARG A 80 -4.10 4.74 -23.68
C ARG A 80 -2.71 5.22 -24.09
N LYS A 81 -2.65 6.41 -24.66
CA LYS A 81 -1.38 7.03 -25.12
C LYS A 81 -0.41 7.34 -23.96
N ASP A 82 -0.95 7.59 -22.77
CA ASP A 82 -0.22 7.91 -21.57
C ASP A 82 0.15 6.68 -20.71
N PHE A 83 -0.15 5.45 -21.20
CA PHE A 83 0.11 4.23 -20.43
C PHE A 83 1.60 3.96 -20.20
N ALA A 84 2.44 4.20 -21.21
CA ALA A 84 3.90 4.03 -21.04
C ALA A 84 4.49 5.02 -20.04
N GLU A 85 4.04 6.27 -20.06
CA GLU A 85 4.43 7.29 -19.08
C GLU A 85 3.96 6.92 -17.67
N TYR A 86 2.72 6.42 -17.56
CA TYR A 86 2.18 5.92 -16.30
C TYR A 86 3.02 4.78 -15.73
N LEU A 87 3.44 3.78 -16.50
CA LEU A 87 4.33 2.72 -16.05
C LEU A 87 5.71 3.24 -15.64
N ASN A 88 6.22 4.24 -16.36
CA ASN A 88 7.47 4.90 -16.01
C ASN A 88 7.39 5.58 -14.62
N TRP A 89 6.25 6.20 -14.26
CA TRP A 89 6.05 6.75 -12.91
C TRP A 89 6.10 5.68 -11.81
N LEU A 90 5.72 4.45 -12.13
CA LEU A 90 5.69 3.31 -11.21
C LEU A 90 7.04 2.58 -11.12
N ASP A 91 8.03 2.98 -11.92
CA ASP A 91 9.29 2.26 -12.10
C ASP A 91 9.07 0.81 -12.56
N LEU A 92 8.13 0.61 -13.51
CA LEU A 92 7.78 -0.67 -14.10
C LEU A 92 8.18 -0.73 -15.56
N ASP A 93 8.73 -1.88 -15.98
CA ASP A 93 9.05 -2.14 -17.38
C ASP A 93 7.75 -2.38 -18.18
N PRO A 94 7.47 -1.58 -19.22
CA PRO A 94 6.28 -1.77 -20.07
C PRO A 94 6.15 -3.15 -20.71
N ALA A 95 7.26 -3.85 -20.93
CA ALA A 95 7.26 -5.19 -21.54
C ALA A 95 6.82 -6.28 -20.55
N HIS A 96 6.91 -6.05 -19.25
CA HIS A 96 6.70 -7.06 -18.21
C HIS A 96 5.69 -6.65 -17.15
N ALA A 97 5.15 -5.42 -17.20
CA ALA A 97 4.23 -4.92 -16.19
C ALA A 97 2.92 -5.72 -16.19
N ASP A 98 2.63 -6.39 -15.09
CA ASP A 98 1.37 -7.10 -14.92
C ASP A 98 0.36 -6.28 -14.07
N PRO A 99 -0.95 -6.55 -14.20
CA PRO A 99 -1.99 -5.84 -13.47
C PRO A 99 -1.81 -5.86 -11.94
N ILE A 100 -1.30 -6.95 -11.40
CA ILE A 100 -1.11 -7.12 -9.95
C ILE A 100 0.05 -6.27 -9.45
N GLU A 101 1.12 -6.20 -10.23
CA GLU A 101 2.27 -5.35 -9.92
C GLU A 101 1.87 -3.87 -9.98
N ILE A 102 1.12 -3.45 -10.99
CA ILE A 102 0.58 -2.09 -11.09
C ILE A 102 -0.26 -1.75 -9.85
N LEU A 103 -1.20 -2.62 -9.46
CA LEU A 103 -2.02 -2.42 -8.27
C LEU A 103 -1.19 -2.35 -6.98
N SER A 104 -0.16 -3.17 -6.87
CA SER A 104 0.70 -3.23 -5.69
C SER A 104 1.43 -1.91 -5.41
N VAL A 105 1.80 -1.19 -6.46
CA VAL A 105 2.52 0.09 -6.36
C VAL A 105 1.57 1.29 -6.28
N THR A 106 0.46 1.24 -7.01
CA THR A 106 -0.46 2.40 -7.14
C THR A 106 -1.47 2.51 -6.00
N GLY A 107 -1.68 1.44 -5.23
CA GLY A 107 -2.77 1.40 -4.26
C GLY A 107 -4.17 1.26 -4.88
N GLY A 108 -4.28 1.35 -6.20
CA GLY A 108 -5.55 1.29 -6.92
C GLY A 108 -6.60 2.30 -6.45
N GLU A 109 -6.17 3.42 -5.87
CA GLU A 109 -7.07 4.44 -5.33
C GLU A 109 -7.99 5.03 -6.40
N ARG A 110 -9.25 5.26 -6.03
CA ARG A 110 -10.25 5.96 -6.82
C ARG A 110 -10.95 7.02 -5.98
N GLN A 111 -11.29 8.15 -6.60
CA GLN A 111 -12.04 9.20 -5.92
C GLN A 111 -13.50 8.81 -5.61
N THR A 112 -14.00 7.75 -6.24
CA THR A 112 -15.39 7.32 -6.15
C THR A 112 -15.67 6.32 -5.04
N ASP A 113 -14.63 5.80 -4.39
CA ASP A 113 -14.76 4.86 -3.27
C ASP A 113 -13.63 5.06 -2.23
N SER A 114 -13.71 4.33 -1.13
CA SER A 114 -12.76 4.38 -0.03
C SER A 114 -11.92 3.10 0.06
N LEU A 115 -11.63 2.49 -1.07
CA LEU A 115 -10.83 1.26 -1.13
C LEU A 115 -9.39 1.58 -1.50
N GLU A 116 -8.48 0.88 -0.84
CA GLU A 116 -7.05 0.87 -1.12
C GLU A 116 -6.60 -0.58 -1.33
N VAL A 117 -5.78 -0.81 -2.37
CA VAL A 117 -5.21 -2.13 -2.67
C VAL A 117 -3.71 -2.07 -2.40
N PHE A 118 -3.16 -3.04 -1.69
CA PHE A 118 -1.73 -3.03 -1.35
C PHE A 118 -1.16 -4.44 -1.32
N PRO A 119 0.15 -4.61 -1.56
CA PRO A 119 0.78 -5.92 -1.59
C PRO A 119 0.91 -6.51 -0.19
N GLN A 120 0.83 -7.83 -0.10
CA GLN A 120 1.31 -8.53 1.07
C GLN A 120 2.83 -8.34 1.16
N VAL A 121 3.29 -7.66 2.20
CA VAL A 121 4.71 -7.63 2.52
C VAL A 121 5.09 -9.01 3.06
N ARG A 122 6.16 -9.58 2.52
CA ARG A 122 6.65 -10.90 2.93
C ARG A 122 8.10 -10.79 3.39
N LYS A 123 8.41 -11.55 4.42
CA LYS A 123 9.78 -11.74 4.84
C LYS A 123 10.47 -12.76 3.92
N THR A 124 11.67 -12.43 3.51
CA THR A 124 12.53 -13.33 2.72
C THR A 124 13.25 -14.33 3.63
N SER A 125 13.93 -15.33 3.05
CA SER A 125 14.68 -16.36 3.81
C SER A 125 15.80 -15.79 4.66
N ASP A 126 16.36 -14.65 4.29
CA ASP A 126 17.40 -13.90 5.01
C ASP A 126 16.85 -12.90 6.04
N SER A 127 15.57 -13.04 6.39
CA SER A 127 14.87 -12.18 7.34
C SER A 127 14.83 -10.70 6.95
N THR A 128 14.73 -10.41 5.66
CA THR A 128 14.49 -9.05 5.15
C THR A 128 13.08 -8.87 4.65
N ILE A 129 12.59 -7.63 4.71
CA ILE A 129 11.37 -7.18 4.06
C ILE A 129 11.71 -6.10 3.04
N SER A 130 10.96 -6.05 1.95
CA SER A 130 11.04 -4.97 0.97
C SER A 130 9.66 -4.63 0.44
N CYS A 131 9.38 -3.35 0.28
CA CYS A 131 8.17 -2.87 -0.37
C CYS A 131 8.40 -1.51 -1.04
N ARG A 132 7.62 -1.25 -2.10
CA ARG A 132 7.60 0.04 -2.80
C ARG A 132 6.23 0.68 -2.63
N PHE A 133 6.22 1.98 -2.39
CA PHE A 133 4.99 2.77 -2.27
C PHE A 133 5.24 4.24 -2.61
N PHE A 134 4.20 4.94 -2.99
CA PHE A 134 4.29 6.40 -3.09
C PHE A 134 4.24 7.06 -1.72
N LEU A 135 5.05 8.11 -1.55
CA LEU A 135 5.07 8.92 -0.34
C LEU A 135 3.70 9.55 -0.09
N HIS A 136 3.12 9.29 1.07
CA HIS A 136 1.84 9.85 1.46
C HIS A 136 2.00 11.20 2.17
N GLY A 137 0.95 12.00 2.13
CA GLY A 137 0.83 13.20 2.96
C GLY A 137 1.68 14.42 2.55
N LEU A 138 2.38 14.41 1.42
CA LEU A 138 3.21 15.52 0.94
C LEU A 138 2.46 16.87 0.90
N ARG A 139 1.14 16.89 0.76
CA ARG A 139 0.30 18.11 0.80
C ARG A 139 0.13 18.68 2.22
N HIS A 140 0.46 17.92 3.25
CA HIS A 140 0.26 18.29 4.66
C HIS A 140 1.55 18.72 5.36
N VAL A 141 2.70 18.65 4.68
CA VAL A 141 3.98 19.12 5.22
C VAL A 141 4.14 20.63 5.00
N SER A 142 5.08 21.25 5.72
CA SER A 142 5.38 22.67 5.58
C SER A 142 5.91 23.01 4.18
N ASP A 143 5.84 24.30 3.81
CA ASP A 143 6.37 24.76 2.51
C ASP A 143 7.89 24.51 2.38
N ALA A 144 8.65 24.65 3.47
CA ALA A 144 10.07 24.32 3.50
C ALA A 144 10.33 22.83 3.23
N ALA A 145 9.54 21.95 3.86
CA ALA A 145 9.63 20.50 3.65
C ALA A 145 9.20 20.12 2.22
N ARG A 146 8.21 20.80 1.67
CA ARG A 146 7.76 20.61 0.28
C ARG A 146 8.83 21.04 -0.72
N ALA A 147 9.46 22.20 -0.50
CA ALA A 147 10.58 22.64 -1.31
C ALA A 147 11.76 21.66 -1.22
N ARG A 148 12.02 21.10 -0.02
CA ARG A 148 13.05 20.05 0.16
C ARG A 148 12.66 18.74 -0.55
N ALA A 149 11.40 18.35 -0.53
CA ALA A 149 10.90 17.18 -1.28
C ALA A 149 11.02 17.37 -2.80
N ASP A 150 10.82 18.59 -3.31
CA ASP A 150 11.05 18.91 -4.73
C ASP A 150 12.53 18.87 -5.12
N ALA A 151 13.44 19.00 -4.15
CA ALA A 151 14.89 18.91 -4.32
C ALA A 151 15.48 17.51 -4.07
N LEU A 152 14.66 16.50 -3.78
CA LEU A 152 15.10 15.11 -3.62
C LEU A 152 15.80 14.60 -4.89
N VAL A 153 16.70 13.65 -4.71
CA VAL A 153 17.34 12.91 -5.78
C VAL A 153 17.07 11.42 -5.66
N GLU A 154 17.09 10.70 -6.77
CA GLU A 154 16.99 9.24 -6.74
C GLU A 154 18.15 8.64 -5.95
N GLU A 155 17.91 7.53 -5.27
CA GLU A 155 18.81 6.84 -4.33
C GLU A 155 19.12 7.66 -3.04
N GLU A 156 18.46 8.77 -2.79
CA GLU A 156 18.61 9.50 -1.53
C GLU A 156 18.02 8.70 -0.37
N ALA A 157 18.85 8.49 0.68
CA ALA A 157 18.40 7.78 1.88
C ALA A 157 17.55 8.67 2.78
N LEU A 158 16.48 8.11 3.32
CA LEU A 158 15.54 8.78 4.22
C LEU A 158 15.55 8.11 5.58
N GLN A 159 15.35 8.90 6.61
CA GLN A 159 15.14 8.42 7.98
C GLN A 159 13.69 7.97 8.16
N VAL A 160 13.50 6.85 8.86
CA VAL A 160 12.22 6.27 9.19
C VAL A 160 11.97 6.47 10.70
N ALA A 161 10.90 7.18 11.06
CA ALA A 161 10.60 7.51 12.45
C ALA A 161 9.14 7.22 12.81
N ILE A 162 8.90 6.75 14.05
CA ILE A 162 7.53 6.55 14.56
C ILE A 162 6.99 7.88 15.06
N GLU A 163 5.80 8.26 14.59
CA GLU A 163 5.00 9.34 15.16
C GLU A 163 3.92 8.76 16.07
N VAL A 164 3.93 9.12 17.34
CA VAL A 164 3.07 8.50 18.37
C VAL A 164 1.75 9.22 18.61
N ASN A 165 1.59 10.45 18.14
CA ASN A 165 0.39 11.28 18.35
C ASN A 165 -0.10 11.90 17.05
N ASN A 166 -0.12 11.12 15.98
CA ASN A 166 -0.65 11.61 14.70
C ASN A 166 -2.14 11.90 14.83
N PRO A 167 -2.62 13.14 14.51
CA PRO A 167 -4.00 13.53 14.73
C PRO A 167 -5.01 12.77 13.86
N ALA A 168 -4.56 12.16 12.77
CA ALA A 168 -5.42 11.42 11.85
C ALA A 168 -5.48 9.92 12.13
N THR A 169 -4.41 9.35 12.72
CA THR A 169 -4.24 7.88 12.80
C THR A 169 -3.77 7.37 14.16
N GLY A 170 -3.45 8.25 15.11
CA GLY A 170 -2.82 7.91 16.39
C GLY A 170 -1.33 7.58 16.22
N TYR A 171 -1.02 6.53 15.46
CA TYR A 171 0.35 6.21 15.04
C TYR A 171 0.53 6.42 13.55
N ALA A 172 1.71 6.91 13.17
CA ALA A 172 2.15 6.99 11.78
C ALA A 172 3.65 6.68 11.69
N VAL A 173 4.14 6.40 10.49
CA VAL A 173 5.56 6.27 10.22
C VAL A 173 5.96 7.41 9.30
N GLN A 174 6.78 8.33 9.83
CA GLN A 174 7.30 9.48 9.10
C GLN A 174 8.51 9.11 8.28
N LEU A 175 8.64 9.76 7.12
CA LEU A 175 9.84 9.77 6.31
C LEU A 175 10.45 11.17 6.33
N GLN A 176 11.73 11.24 6.70
CA GLN A 176 12.45 12.48 6.86
C GLN A 176 13.76 12.43 6.06
N THR A 177 14.17 13.57 5.54
CA THR A 177 15.51 13.71 4.95
C THR A 177 16.57 13.74 6.04
N ASN A 178 17.84 13.49 5.68
CA ASN A 178 18.96 13.52 6.64
C ASN A 178 19.19 14.92 7.25
N ASP A 179 18.73 15.97 6.58
CA ASP A 179 18.69 17.35 7.09
C ASP A 179 17.38 17.67 7.85
N CYS A 180 16.70 16.63 8.35
CA CYS A 180 15.56 16.69 9.28
C CYS A 180 14.29 17.36 8.76
N HIS A 181 14.03 17.36 7.45
CA HIS A 181 12.73 17.76 6.92
C HIS A 181 11.77 16.57 6.86
N LEU A 182 10.64 16.68 7.53
CA LEU A 182 9.53 15.74 7.38
C LEU A 182 8.92 15.92 5.99
N ILE A 183 9.11 14.95 5.09
CA ILE A 183 8.62 15.02 3.72
C ILE A 183 7.29 14.25 3.50
N GLY A 184 6.90 13.40 4.43
CA GLY A 184 5.65 12.65 4.36
C GLY A 184 5.64 11.39 5.22
N TRP A 185 4.75 10.48 4.89
CA TRP A 185 4.50 9.27 5.68
C TRP A 185 4.44 8.02 4.81
N ALA A 186 4.79 6.89 5.41
CA ALA A 186 4.51 5.57 4.86
C ALA A 186 3.00 5.28 4.86
N PRO A 187 2.50 4.43 3.96
CA PRO A 187 1.11 4.00 3.93
C PRO A 187 0.64 3.36 5.25
N ARG A 188 -0.66 3.47 5.54
CA ARG A 188 -1.25 2.99 6.78
C ARG A 188 -1.07 1.50 7.01
N TYR A 189 -1.13 0.70 5.97
CA TYR A 189 -0.98 -0.75 6.06
C TYR A 189 0.40 -1.19 6.56
N LEU A 190 1.42 -0.33 6.48
CA LEU A 190 2.77 -0.62 6.98
C LEU A 190 2.98 -0.19 8.44
N VAL A 191 2.12 0.66 9.00
CA VAL A 191 2.38 1.33 10.29
C VAL A 191 2.54 0.34 11.44
N ASN A 192 1.66 -0.65 11.56
CA ASN A 192 1.70 -1.62 12.65
C ASN A 192 2.93 -2.51 12.56
N ASP A 193 3.25 -3.00 11.38
CA ASP A 193 4.40 -3.87 11.15
C ASP A 193 5.72 -3.11 11.33
N LEU A 194 5.84 -1.91 10.76
CA LEU A 194 7.03 -1.07 10.94
C LEU A 194 7.23 -0.66 12.39
N ARG A 195 6.14 -0.31 13.10
CA ARG A 195 6.22 0.00 14.53
C ARG A 195 6.71 -1.20 15.32
N ALA A 196 6.17 -2.39 15.10
CA ALA A 196 6.60 -3.60 15.77
C ALA A 196 8.08 -3.92 15.47
N ALA A 197 8.47 -3.87 14.20
CA ALA A 197 9.84 -4.11 13.79
C ALA A 197 10.83 -3.11 14.41
N LEU A 198 10.53 -1.82 14.37
CA LEU A 198 11.39 -0.77 14.94
C LEU A 198 11.50 -0.84 16.47
N LEU A 199 10.44 -1.23 17.18
CA LEU A 199 10.48 -1.46 18.63
C LEU A 199 11.38 -2.65 18.99
N GLU A 200 11.49 -3.65 18.13
CA GLU A 200 12.41 -4.78 18.26
C GLU A 200 13.81 -4.49 17.70
N ARG A 201 14.14 -3.21 17.48
CA ARG A 201 15.43 -2.73 16.96
C ARG A 201 15.77 -3.22 15.55
N ALA A 202 14.78 -3.49 14.74
CA ALA A 202 15.00 -3.76 13.32
C ALA A 202 15.67 -2.56 12.64
N THR A 203 16.58 -2.84 11.72
CA THR A 203 17.16 -1.81 10.85
C THR A 203 16.28 -1.65 9.64
N VAL A 204 15.51 -0.55 9.60
CA VAL A 204 14.65 -0.21 8.47
C VAL A 204 15.22 1.03 7.79
N THR A 205 15.39 0.97 6.48
CA THR A 205 15.85 2.06 5.62
C THR A 205 14.80 2.37 4.56
N ALA A 206 14.67 3.63 4.22
CA ALA A 206 13.86 4.07 3.10
C ALA A 206 14.73 4.84 2.11
N THR A 207 14.53 4.62 0.82
CA THR A 207 15.31 5.24 -0.24
C THR A 207 14.35 5.80 -1.29
N VAL A 208 14.68 6.96 -1.84
CA VAL A 208 13.95 7.55 -2.96
C VAL A 208 14.23 6.72 -4.22
N ARG A 209 13.25 5.98 -4.67
CA ARG A 209 13.41 5.11 -5.85
C ARG A 209 13.21 5.87 -7.16
N ARG A 210 12.23 6.80 -7.18
CA ARG A 210 11.92 7.59 -8.37
C ARG A 210 11.27 8.91 -7.99
N ILE A 211 11.58 9.95 -8.77
CA ILE A 211 10.97 11.27 -8.65
C ILE A 211 10.24 11.60 -9.95
N ASN A 212 8.93 11.71 -9.87
CA ASN A 212 8.05 12.05 -10.98
C ASN A 212 7.71 13.56 -10.91
N ARG A 213 8.41 14.40 -11.67
CA ARG A 213 8.29 15.86 -11.53
C ARG A 213 7.16 16.46 -12.36
N MET A 214 7.24 16.38 -13.68
CA MET A 214 6.27 17.01 -14.59
C MET A 214 5.21 15.99 -15.01
N GLY A 215 3.93 16.43 -15.00
CA GLY A 215 2.80 15.61 -15.47
C GLY A 215 2.26 14.61 -14.44
N ALA A 216 3.07 14.15 -13.49
CA ALA A 216 2.62 13.18 -12.49
C ALA A 216 1.65 13.81 -11.47
N PRO A 217 0.56 13.11 -11.12
CA PRO A 217 -0.30 13.51 -10.01
C PRO A 217 0.49 13.68 -8.71
N PHE A 218 0.07 14.62 -7.86
CA PHE A 218 0.78 14.94 -6.64
C PHE A 218 1.01 13.73 -5.72
N ALA A 219 0.04 12.83 -5.65
CA ALA A 219 0.14 11.58 -4.88
C ALA A 219 1.13 10.55 -5.48
N ARG A 220 1.68 10.80 -6.67
CA ARG A 220 2.64 9.91 -7.35
C ARG A 220 3.98 10.59 -7.63
N ARG A 221 4.30 11.64 -6.89
CA ARG A 221 5.54 12.41 -7.10
C ARG A 221 6.79 11.71 -6.64
N VAL A 222 6.74 11.02 -5.50
CA VAL A 222 7.93 10.38 -4.91
C VAL A 222 7.60 8.91 -4.64
N LEU A 223 8.25 8.02 -5.37
CA LEU A 223 8.22 6.58 -5.14
C LEU A 223 9.34 6.21 -4.17
N ILE A 224 9.00 5.53 -3.12
CA ILE A 224 9.90 5.08 -2.05
C ILE A 224 10.11 3.57 -2.16
N GLU A 225 11.32 3.12 -1.98
CA GLU A 225 11.66 1.74 -1.66
C GLU A 225 12.03 1.67 -0.18
N LEU A 226 11.33 0.82 0.56
CA LEU A 226 11.60 0.54 1.97
C LEU A 226 12.15 -0.87 2.09
N GLN A 227 13.26 -1.01 2.78
CA GLN A 227 13.90 -2.30 3.07
C GLN A 227 14.28 -2.37 4.54
N GLY A 228 14.28 -3.58 5.10
CA GLY A 228 14.72 -3.74 6.47
C GLY A 228 14.95 -5.20 6.86
N GLY A 229 15.96 -5.41 7.69
CA GLY A 229 16.12 -6.66 8.41
C GLY A 229 15.11 -6.73 9.56
N VAL A 230 14.38 -7.82 9.68
CA VAL A 230 13.39 -8.01 10.75
C VAL A 230 13.75 -9.21 11.63
N PRO A 231 13.31 -9.23 12.88
CA PRO A 231 13.58 -10.35 13.79
C PRO A 231 13.11 -11.70 13.21
N ALA A 232 13.78 -12.79 13.57
CA ALA A 232 13.47 -14.13 13.04
C ALA A 232 12.01 -14.55 13.28
N GLY A 233 11.42 -14.19 14.42
CA GLY A 233 10.03 -14.49 14.76
C GLY A 233 9.01 -13.50 14.21
N PHE A 234 9.44 -12.44 13.54
CA PHE A 234 8.55 -11.43 13.00
C PHE A 234 7.99 -11.88 11.65
N GLU A 235 6.69 -11.81 11.49
CA GLU A 235 5.99 -12.06 10.22
C GLU A 235 5.02 -10.90 9.95
N PRO A 236 5.23 -10.11 8.87
CA PRO A 236 4.37 -8.99 8.55
C PRO A 236 2.97 -9.44 8.10
N MET A 237 1.95 -8.63 8.38
CA MET A 237 0.56 -8.82 7.97
C MET A 237 -0.03 -10.19 8.37
N THR A 238 0.33 -10.68 9.57
CA THR A 238 -0.17 -11.96 10.12
C THR A 238 -1.17 -11.79 11.26
N SER A 239 -1.47 -10.56 11.67
CA SER A 239 -2.51 -10.32 12.66
C SER A 239 -3.88 -10.82 12.16
N LYS A 240 -4.79 -11.10 13.12
CA LYS A 240 -6.09 -11.74 12.84
C LYS A 240 -6.88 -11.02 11.73
N GLU A 241 -6.79 -9.70 11.67
CA GLU A 241 -7.51 -8.89 10.68
C GLU A 241 -7.15 -9.22 9.23
N TYR A 242 -5.93 -9.74 8.97
CA TYR A 242 -5.47 -10.15 7.63
C TYR A 242 -5.82 -11.61 7.28
N SER A 243 -6.22 -12.42 8.27
CA SER A 243 -6.59 -13.82 8.00
C SER A 243 -7.92 -13.90 7.28
N VAL A 244 -8.01 -14.78 6.26
CA VAL A 244 -9.25 -14.97 5.50
C VAL A 244 -10.33 -15.61 6.37
N LEU A 245 -11.58 -15.27 6.08
CA LEU A 245 -12.72 -15.92 6.69
C LEU A 245 -12.81 -17.36 6.12
N SER A 246 -12.67 -18.34 7.00
CA SER A 246 -12.94 -19.75 6.68
C SER A 246 -14.42 -20.02 6.86
N ASN A 247 -15.03 -20.76 5.95
CA ASN A 247 -16.36 -21.35 6.14
C ASN A 247 -16.30 -22.42 7.22
#